data_3243ceb11a8eeb2237927a19607d6e81
#
_entry.id   3243ceb11a8eeb2237927a19607d6e81
#
_cell.length_a   1.000
_cell.length_b   1.000
_cell.length_c   1.000
_cell.angle_alpha   90.00
_cell.angle_beta   90.00
_cell.angle_gamma   90.00
#
_symmetry.space_group_name_H-M   'P 1'
#
loop_
_entity.id
_entity.type
_entity.pdbx_description
1 polymer ?
#
loop_
_entity_poly.entity_id
_entity_poly.type
_entity_poly.pdbx_seq_one_letter_code
_entity_poly.pdbx_strand_id
1 'polypeptide(L)'
;MSTATPRQRRKDARPQELLAAALDLFVEKGFAATRSEEVAARAGVAKGTLYRYYPSKDELFKAMVRENLSVHIAESAALAAQYEGSIAELLAQMMQAWWGKVGEGNAGGINKIMLVEARNFPELAQFYVDEVIAPSKALLGGLVERGIRAGEFRDVAVEATVHMLIAPMLHLMLHEHSFGDYDACAPSMGAAEMLDAQMSLLLHGLLARPG
;
A
#
# COMPACT_ATOMS: atom_id res chain seq x y z
N MET A 1 -3.49 33.89 -8.09
CA MET A 1 -4.31 32.88 -8.80
C MET A 1 -3.66 32.62 -10.15
N SER A 2 -2.92 31.53 -10.27
CA SER A 2 -2.19 31.20 -11.52
C SER A 2 -3.13 30.45 -12.47
N THR A 3 -3.47 31.08 -13.59
CA THR A 3 -4.33 30.51 -14.64
C THR A 3 -3.49 29.63 -15.58
N ALA A 4 -3.30 28.36 -15.21
CA ALA A 4 -2.69 27.39 -16.11
C ALA A 4 -3.60 27.18 -17.34
N THR A 5 -3.03 27.23 -18.54
CA THR A 5 -3.75 27.02 -19.80
C THR A 5 -4.27 25.57 -19.91
N PRO A 6 -5.38 25.29 -20.63
CA PRO A 6 -5.93 23.94 -20.81
C PRO A 6 -4.92 22.94 -21.37
N ARG A 7 -3.97 23.40 -22.18
CA ARG A 7 -2.89 22.57 -22.76
C ARG A 7 -1.83 22.20 -21.70
N GLN A 8 -1.58 23.05 -20.71
CA GLN A 8 -0.65 22.83 -19.61
C GLN A 8 -1.26 21.84 -18.60
N ARG A 9 -2.55 22.03 -18.22
CA ARG A 9 -3.31 21.07 -17.38
C ARG A 9 -3.34 19.66 -17.97
N ARG A 10 -3.55 19.50 -19.31
CA ARG A 10 -3.48 18.19 -20.00
C ARG A 10 -2.07 17.59 -19.99
N LYS A 11 -1.01 18.38 -19.95
CA LYS A 11 0.37 17.91 -19.96
C LYS A 11 0.78 17.42 -18.57
N ASP A 12 0.25 18.04 -17.51
CA ASP A 12 0.54 17.72 -16.11
C ASP A 12 -0.31 16.53 -15.60
N ALA A 13 -1.52 16.34 -16.16
CA ALA A 13 -2.40 15.20 -15.83
C ALA A 13 -1.99 13.88 -16.47
N ARG A 14 -1.22 13.89 -17.57
CA ARG A 14 -0.85 12.67 -18.32
C ARG A 14 -0.04 11.62 -17.57
N PRO A 15 0.94 11.95 -16.69
CA PRO A 15 1.61 10.94 -15.89
C PRO A 15 0.65 10.15 -14.99
N GLN A 16 -0.28 10.84 -14.30
CA GLN A 16 -1.26 10.20 -13.43
C GLN A 16 -2.26 9.35 -14.22
N GLU A 17 -2.72 9.80 -15.39
CA GLU A 17 -3.60 9.02 -16.28
C GLU A 17 -2.90 7.72 -16.72
N LEU A 18 -1.60 7.78 -17.01
CA LEU A 18 -0.80 6.61 -17.36
C LEU A 18 -0.61 5.65 -16.18
N LEU A 19 -0.36 6.18 -14.97
CA LEU A 19 -0.21 5.37 -13.77
C LEU A 19 -1.53 4.70 -13.36
N ALA A 20 -2.66 5.40 -13.47
CA ALA A 20 -3.98 4.83 -13.22
C ALA A 20 -4.29 3.70 -14.21
N ALA A 21 -4.09 3.92 -15.52
CA ALA A 21 -4.29 2.90 -16.55
C ALA A 21 -3.33 1.69 -16.38
N ALA A 22 -2.11 1.94 -15.92
CA ALA A 22 -1.14 0.90 -15.62
C ALA A 22 -1.59 0.05 -14.42
N LEU A 23 -2.04 0.69 -13.33
CA LEU A 23 -2.54 0.02 -12.14
C LEU A 23 -3.69 -0.92 -12.50
N ASP A 24 -4.70 -0.40 -13.21
CA ASP A 24 -5.87 -1.19 -13.62
C ASP A 24 -5.44 -2.43 -14.42
N LEU A 25 -4.59 -2.25 -15.44
CA LEU A 25 -4.16 -3.36 -16.30
C LEU A 25 -3.26 -4.36 -15.59
N PHE A 26 -2.36 -3.89 -14.71
CA PHE A 26 -1.52 -4.79 -13.93
C PHE A 26 -2.33 -5.61 -12.92
N VAL A 27 -3.36 -5.02 -12.32
CA VAL A 27 -4.27 -5.73 -11.41
C VAL A 27 -5.15 -6.73 -12.17
N GLU A 28 -5.69 -6.33 -13.34
CA GLU A 28 -6.54 -7.19 -14.19
C GLU A 28 -5.77 -8.40 -14.74
N LYS A 29 -4.56 -8.21 -15.26
CA LYS A 29 -3.85 -9.21 -16.09
C LYS A 29 -2.55 -9.74 -15.47
N GLY A 30 -2.04 -9.09 -14.43
CA GLY A 30 -0.70 -9.30 -13.90
C GLY A 30 0.37 -8.49 -14.64
N PHE A 31 1.53 -8.37 -14.02
CA PHE A 31 2.65 -7.60 -14.58
C PHE A 31 3.19 -8.25 -15.86
N ALA A 32 3.43 -9.57 -15.85
CA ALA A 32 4.03 -10.28 -16.98
C ALA A 32 3.19 -10.14 -18.27
N ALA A 33 1.87 -10.33 -18.18
CA ALA A 33 0.96 -10.35 -19.32
C ALA A 33 0.60 -8.96 -19.88
N THR A 34 0.77 -7.91 -19.10
CA THR A 34 0.44 -6.54 -19.52
C THR A 34 1.49 -5.97 -20.47
N ARG A 35 1.06 -5.38 -21.58
CA ARG A 35 1.91 -4.69 -22.55
C ARG A 35 1.80 -3.17 -22.40
N SER A 36 2.91 -2.46 -22.56
CA SER A 36 2.94 -0.99 -22.47
C SER A 36 2.03 -0.31 -23.50
N GLU A 37 1.81 -0.95 -24.66
CA GLU A 37 0.90 -0.47 -25.70
C GLU A 37 -0.57 -0.48 -25.21
N GLU A 38 -0.95 -1.47 -24.42
CA GLU A 38 -2.30 -1.55 -23.85
C GLU A 38 -2.53 -0.46 -22.81
N VAL A 39 -1.49 -0.16 -22.00
CA VAL A 39 -1.52 0.95 -21.04
C VAL A 39 -1.67 2.30 -21.77
N ALA A 40 -0.89 2.53 -22.82
CA ALA A 40 -1.00 3.74 -23.63
C ALA A 40 -2.39 3.89 -24.26
N ALA A 41 -2.93 2.81 -24.80
CA ALA A 41 -4.27 2.77 -25.38
C ALA A 41 -5.37 3.05 -24.32
N ARG A 42 -5.28 2.41 -23.14
CA ARG A 42 -6.20 2.62 -22.00
C ARG A 42 -6.18 4.07 -21.52
N ALA A 43 -5.00 4.70 -21.47
CA ALA A 43 -4.81 6.10 -21.09
C ALA A 43 -5.13 7.08 -22.24
N GLY A 44 -5.54 6.61 -23.41
CA GLY A 44 -5.88 7.46 -24.56
C GLY A 44 -4.69 8.24 -25.14
N VAL A 45 -3.47 7.68 -25.05
CA VAL A 45 -2.25 8.31 -25.58
C VAL A 45 -1.51 7.43 -26.57
N ALA A 46 -0.65 8.04 -27.40
CA ALA A 46 0.21 7.27 -28.30
C ALA A 46 1.31 6.54 -27.49
N LYS A 47 1.73 5.36 -27.96
CA LYS A 47 2.84 4.57 -27.39
C LYS A 47 4.09 5.41 -27.12
N GLY A 48 4.50 6.27 -28.07
CA GLY A 48 5.65 7.17 -27.91
C GLY A 48 5.48 8.19 -26.78
N THR A 49 4.25 8.53 -26.42
CA THR A 49 3.97 9.42 -25.28
C THR A 49 4.26 8.69 -23.96
N LEU A 50 3.84 7.43 -23.82
CA LEU A 50 4.13 6.61 -22.64
C LEU A 50 5.64 6.48 -22.45
N TYR A 51 6.38 6.06 -23.47
CA TYR A 51 7.83 5.85 -23.37
C TYR A 51 8.63 7.13 -23.10
N ARG A 52 8.08 8.28 -23.41
CA ARG A 52 8.69 9.56 -23.02
C ARG A 52 8.63 9.83 -21.51
N TYR A 53 7.59 9.35 -20.82
CA TYR A 53 7.46 9.47 -19.37
C TYR A 53 8.06 8.29 -18.62
N TYR A 54 7.90 7.09 -19.14
CA TYR A 54 8.34 5.84 -18.53
C TYR A 54 9.08 5.00 -19.58
N PRO A 55 10.42 4.96 -19.52
CA PRO A 55 11.25 4.33 -20.56
C PRO A 55 11.02 2.82 -20.73
N SER A 56 10.51 2.15 -19.71
CA SER A 56 10.22 0.72 -19.71
C SER A 56 8.94 0.41 -18.93
N LYS A 57 8.44 -0.83 -19.06
CA LYS A 57 7.34 -1.34 -18.26
C LYS A 57 7.72 -1.40 -16.76
N ASP A 58 8.98 -1.71 -16.47
CA ASP A 58 9.49 -1.77 -15.11
C ASP A 58 9.50 -0.38 -14.46
N GLU A 59 9.97 0.66 -15.18
CA GLU A 59 9.94 2.03 -14.68
C GLU A 59 8.51 2.57 -14.50
N LEU A 60 7.59 2.16 -15.38
CA LEU A 60 6.16 2.46 -15.20
C LEU A 60 5.61 1.79 -13.93
N PHE A 61 5.93 0.52 -13.70
CA PHE A 61 5.54 -0.20 -12.49
C PHE A 61 6.13 0.41 -11.22
N LYS A 62 7.41 0.73 -11.23
CA LYS A 62 8.07 1.40 -10.09
C LYS A 62 7.44 2.75 -9.77
N ALA A 63 7.13 3.55 -10.79
CA ALA A 63 6.45 4.83 -10.60
C ALA A 63 5.04 4.65 -10.03
N MET A 64 4.30 3.64 -10.50
CA MET A 64 2.98 3.28 -9.98
C MET A 64 3.05 2.85 -8.50
N VAL A 65 4.02 2.02 -8.11
CA VAL A 65 4.25 1.63 -6.71
C VAL A 65 4.54 2.86 -5.84
N ARG A 66 5.41 3.75 -6.31
CA ARG A 66 5.74 4.98 -5.57
C ARG A 66 4.52 5.86 -5.33
N GLU A 67 3.72 6.09 -6.36
CA GLU A 67 2.51 6.93 -6.30
C GLU A 67 1.45 6.33 -5.36
N ASN A 68 1.28 5.01 -5.37
CA ASN A 68 0.17 4.37 -4.66
C ASN A 68 0.55 3.83 -3.27
N LEU A 69 1.82 3.56 -3.01
CA LEU A 69 2.27 2.97 -1.74
C LEU A 69 3.34 3.79 -1.04
N SER A 70 4.48 4.06 -1.69
CA SER A 70 5.64 4.65 -1.03
C SER A 70 5.35 6.06 -0.48
N VAL A 71 4.57 6.86 -1.22
CA VAL A 71 4.16 8.21 -0.78
C VAL A 71 3.36 8.14 0.53
N HIS A 72 2.45 7.18 0.66
CA HIS A 72 1.63 7.03 1.87
C HIS A 72 2.42 6.51 3.07
N ILE A 73 3.43 5.67 2.83
CA ILE A 73 4.36 5.23 3.89
C ILE A 73 5.17 6.43 4.41
N ALA A 74 5.68 7.27 3.51
CA ALA A 74 6.44 8.46 3.87
C ALA A 74 5.58 9.49 4.61
N GLU A 75 4.35 9.74 4.17
CA GLU A 75 3.38 10.61 4.86
C GLU A 75 3.09 10.09 6.28
N SER A 76 2.87 8.77 6.41
CA SER A 76 2.62 8.12 7.69
C SER A 76 3.82 8.22 8.63
N ALA A 77 5.04 8.06 8.11
CA ALA A 77 6.27 8.21 8.89
C ALA A 77 6.46 9.66 9.38
N ALA A 78 6.18 10.65 8.52
CA ALA A 78 6.25 12.06 8.89
C ALA A 78 5.21 12.42 9.98
N LEU A 79 3.99 11.90 9.88
CA LEU A 79 2.96 12.06 10.91
C LEU A 79 3.41 11.43 12.23
N ALA A 80 3.88 10.18 12.20
CA ALA A 80 4.31 9.44 13.37
C ALA A 80 5.47 10.12 14.12
N ALA A 81 6.39 10.77 13.39
CA ALA A 81 7.53 11.48 13.96
C ALA A 81 7.13 12.70 14.81
N GLN A 82 5.99 13.32 14.52
CA GLN A 82 5.50 14.54 15.19
C GLN A 82 4.37 14.26 16.19
N TYR A 83 3.91 13.01 16.27
CA TYR A 83 2.78 12.66 17.11
C TYR A 83 3.18 12.49 18.58
N GLU A 84 2.49 13.19 19.50
CA GLU A 84 2.75 13.19 20.94
C GLU A 84 1.66 12.48 21.76
N GLY A 85 0.63 11.93 21.12
CA GLY A 85 -0.47 11.23 21.79
C GLY A 85 -0.19 9.74 22.07
N SER A 86 -1.23 8.99 22.37
CA SER A 86 -1.19 7.53 22.58
C SER A 86 -0.70 6.80 21.33
N ILE A 87 0.28 5.93 21.48
CA ILE A 87 0.82 5.12 20.38
C ILE A 87 -0.20 4.08 19.93
N ALA A 88 -1.03 3.56 20.84
CA ALA A 88 -2.11 2.64 20.50
C ALA A 88 -3.14 3.32 19.58
N GLU A 89 -3.54 4.55 19.91
CA GLU A 89 -4.46 5.32 19.07
C GLU A 89 -3.84 5.64 17.71
N LEU A 90 -2.58 6.05 17.66
CA LEU A 90 -1.88 6.32 16.41
C LEU A 90 -1.81 5.08 15.52
N LEU A 91 -1.44 3.92 16.07
CA LEU A 91 -1.41 2.65 15.33
C LEU A 91 -2.77 2.32 14.74
N ALA A 92 -3.85 2.40 15.53
CA ALA A 92 -5.20 2.13 15.05
C ALA A 92 -5.60 3.08 13.90
N GLN A 93 -5.38 4.39 14.07
CA GLN A 93 -5.66 5.39 13.04
C GLN A 93 -4.85 5.16 11.76
N MET A 94 -3.57 4.81 11.89
CA MET A 94 -2.71 4.55 10.74
C MET A 94 -3.14 3.30 9.96
N MET A 95 -3.52 2.23 10.65
CA MET A 95 -4.00 1.00 10.02
C MET A 95 -5.32 1.23 9.26
N GLN A 96 -6.26 1.96 9.86
CA GLN A 96 -7.51 2.36 9.21
C GLN A 96 -7.27 3.28 8.00
N ALA A 97 -6.41 4.30 8.17
CA ALA A 97 -6.08 5.22 7.08
C ALA A 97 -5.38 4.53 5.91
N TRP A 98 -4.49 3.57 6.20
CA TRP A 98 -3.86 2.73 5.18
C TRP A 98 -4.89 1.89 4.44
N TRP A 99 -5.82 1.26 5.17
CA TRP A 99 -6.88 0.47 4.54
C TRP A 99 -7.72 1.31 3.59
N GLY A 100 -8.22 2.46 4.03
CA GLY A 100 -9.03 3.35 3.19
C GLY A 100 -8.28 3.89 1.96
N LYS A 101 -6.95 4.08 2.04
CA LYS A 101 -6.15 4.59 0.91
C LYS A 101 -5.69 3.49 -0.05
N VAL A 102 -5.35 2.32 0.47
CA VAL A 102 -4.70 1.24 -0.28
C VAL A 102 -5.57 0.00 -0.37
N GLY A 103 -6.16 -0.41 0.74
CA GLY A 103 -6.89 -1.68 0.85
C GLY A 103 -8.19 -1.71 0.06
N GLU A 104 -8.98 -0.64 0.10
CA GLU A 104 -10.30 -0.55 -0.55
C GLU A 104 -10.25 -0.34 -2.06
N GLY A 105 -9.07 -0.10 -2.64
CA GLY A 105 -8.92 0.20 -4.05
C GLY A 105 -7.97 -0.74 -4.78
N ASN A 106 -7.80 -0.48 -6.08
CA ASN A 106 -6.89 -1.25 -6.94
C ASN A 106 -5.44 -1.26 -6.43
N ALA A 107 -5.03 -0.27 -5.62
CA ALA A 107 -3.69 -0.20 -5.04
C ALA A 107 -3.35 -1.43 -4.18
N GLY A 108 -4.33 -2.03 -3.49
CA GLY A 108 -4.16 -3.29 -2.76
C GLY A 108 -3.70 -4.46 -3.64
N GLY A 109 -4.11 -4.46 -4.91
CA GLY A 109 -3.70 -5.47 -5.90
C GLY A 109 -2.20 -5.46 -6.24
N ILE A 110 -1.48 -4.37 -5.96
CA ILE A 110 -0.02 -4.29 -6.11
C ILE A 110 0.67 -5.37 -5.24
N ASN A 111 0.19 -5.57 -4.02
CA ASN A 111 0.71 -6.60 -3.11
C ASN A 111 0.56 -8.00 -3.71
N LYS A 112 -0.62 -8.29 -4.30
CA LYS A 112 -0.87 -9.57 -5.00
C LYS A 112 0.09 -9.75 -6.18
N ILE A 113 0.26 -8.72 -7.02
CA ILE A 113 1.17 -8.77 -8.16
C ILE A 113 2.59 -9.11 -7.69
N MET A 114 3.09 -8.41 -6.67
CA MET A 114 4.45 -8.64 -6.18
C MET A 114 4.64 -10.01 -5.57
N LEU A 115 3.66 -10.53 -4.81
CA LEU A 115 3.74 -11.88 -4.24
C LEU A 115 3.78 -12.98 -5.31
N VAL A 116 3.09 -12.79 -6.42
CA VAL A 116 3.07 -13.75 -7.55
C VAL A 116 4.34 -13.61 -8.41
N GLU A 117 4.76 -12.38 -8.70
CA GLU A 117 5.78 -12.10 -9.70
C GLU A 117 7.20 -11.92 -9.14
N ALA A 118 7.37 -11.83 -7.83
CA ALA A 118 8.67 -11.55 -7.20
C ALA A 118 9.80 -12.50 -7.64
N ARG A 119 9.49 -13.78 -7.85
CA ARG A 119 10.48 -14.77 -8.31
C ARG A 119 10.83 -14.63 -9.79
N ASN A 120 9.92 -14.11 -10.60
CA ASN A 120 10.08 -13.92 -12.04
C ASN A 120 10.81 -12.61 -12.35
N PHE A 121 10.68 -11.59 -11.45
CA PHE A 121 11.24 -10.25 -11.62
C PHE A 121 12.02 -9.82 -10.35
N PRO A 122 13.21 -10.38 -10.11
CA PRO A 122 13.97 -10.14 -8.86
C PRO A 122 14.37 -8.68 -8.67
N GLU A 123 14.60 -7.91 -9.74
CA GLU A 123 14.89 -6.47 -9.64
C GLU A 123 13.68 -5.65 -9.15
N LEU A 124 12.46 -6.02 -9.60
CA LEU A 124 11.24 -5.41 -9.08
C LEU A 124 10.94 -5.85 -7.65
N ALA A 125 11.26 -7.10 -7.31
CA ALA A 125 11.13 -7.59 -5.95
C ALA A 125 12.07 -6.84 -4.99
N GLN A 126 13.33 -6.63 -5.36
CA GLN A 126 14.28 -5.86 -4.57
C GLN A 126 13.81 -4.40 -4.41
N PHE A 127 13.40 -3.77 -5.51
CA PHE A 127 12.80 -2.43 -5.46
C PHE A 127 11.62 -2.36 -4.48
N TYR A 128 10.73 -3.36 -4.51
CA TYR A 128 9.56 -3.40 -3.63
C TYR A 128 9.95 -3.61 -2.16
N VAL A 129 10.99 -4.41 -1.90
CA VAL A 129 11.57 -4.55 -0.55
C VAL A 129 12.09 -3.20 -0.06
N ASP A 130 12.84 -2.49 -0.88
CA ASP A 130 13.50 -1.24 -0.48
C ASP A 130 12.53 -0.06 -0.31
N GLU A 131 11.51 0.02 -1.16
CA GLU A 131 10.60 1.18 -1.21
C GLU A 131 9.29 0.98 -0.41
N VAL A 132 8.92 -0.28 -0.12
CA VAL A 132 7.64 -0.58 0.54
C VAL A 132 7.84 -1.42 1.81
N ILE A 133 8.45 -2.61 1.71
CA ILE A 133 8.48 -3.55 2.84
C ILE A 133 9.36 -3.02 3.98
N ALA A 134 10.61 -2.64 3.68
CA ALA A 134 11.56 -2.19 4.70
C ALA A 134 11.10 -0.87 5.37
N PRO A 135 10.64 0.16 4.64
CA PRO A 135 10.11 1.37 5.26
C PRO A 135 8.86 1.11 6.11
N SER A 136 7.93 0.25 5.66
CA SER A 136 6.74 -0.11 6.46
C SER A 136 7.11 -0.80 7.76
N LYS A 137 8.04 -1.77 7.69
CA LYS A 137 8.53 -2.47 8.89
C LYS A 137 9.25 -1.52 9.85
N ALA A 138 10.07 -0.62 9.34
CA ALA A 138 10.78 0.36 10.14
C ALA A 138 9.80 1.32 10.86
N LEU A 139 8.79 1.80 10.14
CA LEU A 139 7.75 2.67 10.70
C LEU A 139 6.99 1.99 11.84
N LEU A 140 6.42 0.82 11.58
CA LEU A 140 5.63 0.10 12.56
C LEU A 140 6.48 -0.40 13.74
N GLY A 141 7.70 -0.88 13.46
CA GLY A 141 8.65 -1.30 14.50
C GLY A 141 9.02 -0.14 15.43
N GLY A 142 9.32 1.02 14.86
CA GLY A 142 9.62 2.23 15.64
C GLY A 142 8.45 2.67 16.53
N LEU A 143 7.21 2.53 16.06
CA LEU A 143 6.02 2.82 16.88
C LEU A 143 5.86 1.81 18.02
N VAL A 144 6.02 0.52 17.76
CA VAL A 144 5.95 -0.52 18.81
C VAL A 144 7.03 -0.27 19.88
N GLU A 145 8.28 -0.03 19.47
CA GLU A 145 9.38 0.29 20.38
C GLU A 145 9.10 1.58 21.19
N ARG A 146 8.51 2.59 20.56
CA ARG A 146 8.14 3.84 21.22
C ARG A 146 7.07 3.59 22.28
N GLY A 147 6.06 2.77 21.98
CA GLY A 147 5.01 2.38 22.94
C GLY A 147 5.57 1.59 24.12
N ILE A 148 6.54 0.69 23.89
CA ILE A 148 7.23 -0.04 24.97
C ILE A 148 8.02 0.93 25.85
N ARG A 149 8.83 1.81 25.25
CA ARG A 149 9.61 2.81 26.01
C ARG A 149 8.74 3.79 26.82
N ALA A 150 7.56 4.12 26.32
CA ALA A 150 6.59 4.96 27.02
C ALA A 150 5.81 4.22 28.13
N GLY A 151 5.98 2.90 28.26
CA GLY A 151 5.23 2.08 29.20
C GLY A 151 3.77 1.86 28.81
N GLU A 152 3.36 2.27 27.61
CA GLU A 152 2.02 2.05 27.08
C GLU A 152 1.84 0.60 26.62
N PHE A 153 2.88 0.02 26.04
CA PHE A 153 2.91 -1.38 25.65
C PHE A 153 3.78 -2.19 26.60
N ARG A 154 3.37 -3.44 26.85
CA ARG A 154 4.21 -4.41 27.53
C ARG A 154 5.44 -4.75 26.66
N ASP A 155 6.46 -5.30 27.26
CA ASP A 155 7.62 -5.83 26.55
C ASP A 155 7.20 -7.00 25.65
N VAL A 156 7.34 -6.84 24.33
CA VAL A 156 6.97 -7.81 23.30
C VAL A 156 8.05 -7.89 22.22
N ALA A 157 8.08 -9.00 21.49
CA ALA A 157 8.93 -9.16 20.32
C ALA A 157 8.47 -8.23 19.20
N VAL A 158 9.19 -7.12 18.97
CA VAL A 158 8.84 -6.05 18.02
C VAL A 158 8.59 -6.60 16.62
N GLU A 159 9.51 -7.45 16.11
CA GLU A 159 9.38 -8.03 14.78
C GLU A 159 8.11 -8.89 14.64
N ALA A 160 7.83 -9.76 15.60
CA ALA A 160 6.62 -10.57 15.60
C ALA A 160 5.35 -9.72 15.65
N THR A 161 5.36 -8.66 16.47
CA THR A 161 4.23 -7.71 16.56
C THR A 161 3.99 -7.00 15.22
N VAL A 162 5.03 -6.54 14.55
CA VAL A 162 4.93 -5.92 13.21
C VAL A 162 4.35 -6.90 12.19
N HIS A 163 4.77 -8.17 12.21
CA HIS A 163 4.18 -9.19 11.35
C HIS A 163 2.69 -9.42 11.64
N MET A 164 2.29 -9.44 12.90
CA MET A 164 0.88 -9.58 13.28
C MET A 164 0.03 -8.37 12.90
N LEU A 165 0.61 -7.17 12.86
CA LEU A 165 -0.07 -5.98 12.35
C LEU A 165 -0.31 -6.05 10.84
N ILE A 166 0.68 -6.50 10.08
CA ILE A 166 0.66 -6.47 8.60
C ILE A 166 -0.10 -7.66 8.01
N ALA A 167 0.08 -8.87 8.54
CA ALA A 167 -0.36 -10.11 7.91
C ALA A 167 -1.88 -10.17 7.63
N PRO A 168 -2.78 -9.80 8.56
CA PRO A 168 -4.21 -9.81 8.28
C PRO A 168 -4.63 -8.81 7.20
N MET A 169 -4.00 -7.63 7.14
CA MET A 169 -4.27 -6.66 6.07
C MET A 169 -3.87 -7.21 4.71
N LEU A 170 -2.69 -7.82 4.61
CA LEU A 170 -2.26 -8.48 3.38
C LEU A 170 -3.20 -9.62 3.00
N HIS A 171 -3.68 -10.40 3.98
CA HIS A 171 -4.64 -11.47 3.74
C HIS A 171 -5.95 -10.93 3.15
N LEU A 172 -6.50 -9.86 3.73
CA LEU A 172 -7.72 -9.23 3.23
C LEU A 172 -7.55 -8.70 1.81
N MET A 173 -6.43 -8.00 1.52
CA MET A 173 -6.13 -7.51 0.17
C MET A 173 -5.99 -8.64 -0.84
N LEU A 174 -5.27 -9.72 -0.47
CA LEU A 174 -5.10 -10.89 -1.33
C LEU A 174 -6.44 -11.58 -1.59
N HIS A 175 -7.26 -11.73 -0.57
CA HIS A 175 -8.58 -12.33 -0.67
C HIS A 175 -9.46 -11.52 -1.62
N GLU A 176 -9.58 -10.21 -1.42
CA GLU A 176 -10.36 -9.29 -2.25
C GLU A 176 -9.94 -9.38 -3.73
N HIS A 177 -8.66 -9.23 -4.01
CA HIS A 177 -8.13 -9.24 -5.38
C HIS A 177 -8.00 -10.64 -6.01
N SER A 178 -8.33 -11.72 -5.29
CA SER A 178 -8.27 -13.10 -5.82
C SER A 178 -9.62 -13.80 -5.86
N PHE A 179 -10.46 -13.54 -4.86
CA PHE A 179 -11.70 -14.27 -4.63
C PHE A 179 -12.90 -13.34 -4.43
N GLY A 180 -12.74 -12.01 -4.48
CA GLY A 180 -13.79 -11.03 -4.23
C GLY A 180 -15.03 -11.19 -5.11
N ASP A 181 -14.84 -11.71 -6.35
CA ASP A 181 -15.95 -12.00 -7.29
C ASP A 181 -16.71 -13.30 -6.97
N TYR A 182 -16.30 -14.06 -5.96
CA TYR A 182 -16.91 -15.35 -5.62
C TYR A 182 -17.70 -15.25 -4.32
N ASP A 183 -19.03 -15.16 -4.41
CA ASP A 183 -19.95 -15.02 -3.27
C ASP A 183 -19.73 -16.06 -2.16
N ALA A 184 -19.39 -17.30 -2.53
CA ALA A 184 -19.12 -18.36 -1.56
C ALA A 184 -17.89 -18.11 -0.67
N CYS A 185 -17.02 -17.22 -1.09
CA CYS A 185 -15.81 -16.83 -0.34
C CYS A 185 -15.96 -15.48 0.36
N ALA A 186 -17.08 -14.76 0.15
CA ALA A 186 -17.30 -13.46 0.77
C ALA A 186 -17.35 -13.60 2.30
N PRO A 187 -16.53 -12.86 3.05
CA PRO A 187 -16.63 -12.86 4.51
C PRO A 187 -17.98 -12.28 4.95
N SER A 188 -18.52 -12.80 6.04
CA SER A 188 -19.78 -12.30 6.62
C SER A 188 -19.64 -10.92 7.26
N MET A 189 -18.41 -10.47 7.46
CA MET A 189 -18.04 -9.19 8.08
C MET A 189 -17.25 -8.37 7.06
N GLY A 190 -17.49 -7.08 6.96
CA GLY A 190 -16.75 -6.17 6.09
C GLY A 190 -15.28 -6.08 6.48
N ALA A 191 -14.39 -5.79 5.52
CA ALA A 191 -12.97 -5.72 5.76
C ALA A 191 -12.58 -4.66 6.83
N ALA A 192 -13.27 -3.51 6.86
CA ALA A 192 -13.07 -2.49 7.90
C ALA A 192 -13.42 -3.03 9.31
N GLU A 193 -14.53 -3.73 9.44
CA GLU A 193 -14.93 -4.35 10.72
C GLU A 193 -13.94 -5.45 11.15
N MET A 194 -13.41 -6.22 10.20
CA MET A 194 -12.37 -7.22 10.48
C MET A 194 -11.08 -6.57 10.97
N LEU A 195 -10.67 -5.45 10.39
CA LEU A 195 -9.52 -4.68 10.84
C LEU A 195 -9.73 -4.09 12.24
N ASP A 196 -10.91 -3.56 12.52
CA ASP A 196 -11.25 -3.04 13.85
C ASP A 196 -11.19 -4.16 14.91
N ALA A 197 -11.75 -5.32 14.60
CA ALA A 197 -11.68 -6.49 15.47
C ALA A 197 -10.23 -6.95 15.68
N GLN A 198 -9.43 -7.01 14.62
CA GLN A 198 -8.02 -7.33 14.69
C GLN A 198 -7.26 -6.34 15.58
N MET A 199 -7.43 -5.03 15.33
CA MET A 199 -6.75 -4.00 16.12
C MET A 199 -7.17 -4.05 17.59
N SER A 200 -8.45 -4.27 17.87
CA SER A 200 -8.93 -4.48 19.24
C SER A 200 -8.22 -5.65 19.93
N LEU A 201 -8.16 -6.81 19.27
CA LEU A 201 -7.49 -8.00 19.82
C LEU A 201 -5.98 -7.77 20.03
N LEU A 202 -5.29 -7.17 19.07
CA LEU A 202 -3.87 -6.89 19.16
C LEU A 202 -3.56 -5.88 20.28
N LEU A 203 -4.29 -4.78 20.33
CA LEU A 203 -4.08 -3.74 21.35
C LEU A 203 -4.36 -4.26 22.76
N HIS A 204 -5.40 -5.04 22.97
CA HIS A 204 -5.65 -5.69 24.28
C HIS A 204 -4.52 -6.68 24.67
N GLY A 205 -3.86 -7.29 23.68
CA GLY A 205 -2.69 -8.11 23.89
C GLY A 205 -1.39 -7.33 24.11
N LEU A 206 -1.30 -6.10 23.63
CA LEU A 206 -0.10 -5.24 23.70
C LEU A 206 -0.09 -4.32 24.92
N LEU A 207 -1.23 -3.78 25.31
CA LEU A 207 -1.32 -2.82 26.41
C LEU A 207 -0.75 -3.39 27.71
N ALA A 208 0.02 -2.56 28.44
CA ALA A 208 0.48 -2.89 29.76
C ALA A 208 -0.72 -3.10 30.69
N ARG A 209 -0.69 -4.16 31.49
CA ARG A 209 -1.74 -4.37 32.50
C ARG A 209 -1.53 -3.35 33.61
N PRO A 210 -2.59 -2.66 34.06
CA PRO A 210 -2.49 -1.87 35.28
C PRO A 210 -2.07 -2.81 36.42
N GLY A 211 -0.97 -2.45 37.10
CA GLY A 211 -0.44 -3.18 38.25
C GLY A 211 -1.41 -3.16 39.43
#